data_1f60bfe89f61a3d57269f6c221aab597
#
_entry.id   1f60bfe89f61a3d57269f6c221aab597
#
_cell.length_a   1.000
_cell.length_b   1.000
_cell.length_c   1.000
_cell.angle_alpha   90.00
_cell.angle_beta   90.00
_cell.angle_gamma   90.00
#
_symmetry.space_group_name_H-M   'P 1'
#
loop_
_entity.id
_entity.type
_entity.pdbx_description
1 polymer ?
#
loop_
_entity_poly.entity_id
_entity_poly.type
_entity_poly.pdbx_seq_one_letter_code
_entity_poly.pdbx_strand_id
1 'polypeptide(L)' 'GMLYVVRGYGVRDVAGYQVEVTGCYEAKDAVVVETKLLGPPRGEKVRKEKTYPFVVIQMEYTEKPIVFDA' A
#
# COMPACT_ATOMS: atom_id res chain seq x y z
N GLY A 1 2.81 -22.18 2.63
CA GLY A 1 2.43 -21.31 1.52
C GLY A 1 2.61 -19.84 1.79
N MET A 2 2.49 -19.08 0.76
CA MET A 2 2.64 -17.63 0.84
C MET A 2 1.33 -16.95 0.51
N LEU A 3 1.07 -15.85 1.19
CA LEU A 3 -0.09 -15.00 0.96
C LEU A 3 0.37 -13.71 0.30
N TYR A 4 -0.33 -13.30 -0.75
CA TYR A 4 -0.07 -12.03 -1.43
C TYR A 4 -1.24 -11.10 -1.15
N VAL A 5 -0.94 -9.93 -0.62
CA VAL A 5 -1.93 -8.94 -0.25
C VAL A 5 -1.67 -7.69 -1.06
N VAL A 6 -2.73 -7.15 -1.66
CA VAL A 6 -2.65 -5.94 -2.48
C VAL A 6 -3.41 -4.81 -1.79
N ARG A 7 -2.74 -3.68 -1.65
CA ARG A 7 -3.36 -2.46 -1.13
C ARG A 7 -3.31 -1.39 -2.21
N GLY A 8 -4.48 -0.96 -2.69
CA GLY A 8 -4.60 0.11 -3.66
C GLY A 8 -5.20 1.36 -3.06
N TYR A 9 -4.90 2.49 -3.65
CA TYR A 9 -5.39 3.80 -3.19
C TYR A 9 -6.29 4.47 -4.22
N GLY A 10 -6.78 3.71 -5.19
CA GLY A 10 -7.67 4.23 -6.21
C GLY A 10 -6.94 5.03 -7.28
N VAL A 11 -7.72 5.70 -8.12
CA VAL A 11 -7.19 6.45 -9.24
C VAL A 11 -6.65 7.80 -8.78
N ARG A 12 -5.48 8.17 -9.30
CA ARG A 12 -4.90 9.50 -9.13
C ARG A 12 -4.74 10.13 -10.51
N ASP A 13 -4.88 11.45 -10.58
CA ASP A 13 -4.88 12.18 -11.85
C ASP A 13 -3.49 12.54 -12.35
N VAL A 14 -2.48 12.31 -11.54
CA VAL A 14 -1.09 12.62 -11.87
C VAL A 14 -0.19 11.46 -11.53
N ALA A 15 0.94 11.38 -12.20
CA ALA A 15 1.99 10.40 -11.91
C ALA A 15 2.79 10.81 -10.67
N GLY A 16 3.62 9.92 -10.17
CA GLY A 16 4.54 10.22 -9.08
C GLY A 16 4.08 9.78 -7.69
N TYR A 17 2.88 9.23 -7.57
CA TYR A 17 2.44 8.66 -6.30
C TYR A 17 3.09 7.31 -6.05
N GLN A 18 3.43 7.06 -4.82
CA GLN A 18 4.01 5.78 -4.38
C GLN A 18 3.33 5.32 -3.10
N VAL A 19 3.28 4.01 -2.92
CA VAL A 19 2.76 3.42 -1.69
C VAL A 19 3.93 2.81 -0.93
N GLU A 20 4.05 3.19 0.33
CA GLU A 20 5.09 2.69 1.23
C GLU A 20 4.46 1.85 2.32
N VAL A 21 5.05 0.70 2.60
CA VAL A 21 4.68 -0.10 3.76
C VAL A 21 5.51 0.40 4.93
N THR A 22 4.83 0.97 5.93
CA THR A 22 5.50 1.56 7.08
C THR A 22 5.58 0.61 8.26
N GLY A 23 4.78 -0.44 8.26
CA GLY A 23 4.81 -1.44 9.31
C GLY A 23 3.96 -2.65 8.95
N CYS A 24 4.33 -3.77 9.52
CA CYS A 24 3.55 -4.99 9.40
C CYS A 24 3.78 -5.81 10.66
N TYR A 25 2.72 -6.10 11.39
CA TYR A 25 2.86 -6.86 12.63
C TYR A 25 1.65 -7.77 12.85
N GLU A 26 1.88 -8.82 13.60
CA GLU A 26 0.85 -9.77 13.96
C GLU A 26 0.28 -9.42 15.32
N ALA A 27 -1.01 -9.15 15.35
CA ALA A 27 -1.76 -8.99 16.58
C ALA A 27 -2.47 -10.31 16.92
N LYS A 28 -3.12 -10.36 18.06
CA LYS A 28 -3.80 -11.57 18.52
C LYS A 28 -4.86 -12.05 17.51
N ASP A 29 -5.65 -11.14 16.97
CA ASP A 29 -6.80 -11.47 16.14
C ASP A 29 -6.65 -11.03 14.69
N ALA A 30 -5.52 -10.45 14.31
CA ALA A 30 -5.34 -9.92 12.96
C ALA A 30 -3.87 -9.72 12.65
N VAL A 31 -3.57 -9.62 11.36
CA VAL A 31 -2.30 -9.10 10.88
C VAL A 31 -2.54 -7.67 10.44
N VAL A 32 -1.81 -6.72 11.01
CA VAL A 32 -1.99 -5.31 10.71
C VAL A 32 -0.87 -4.87 9.77
N VAL A 33 -1.27 -4.27 8.65
CA VAL A 33 -0.35 -3.72 7.67
C VAL A 33 -0.56 -2.22 7.62
N GLU A 34 0.49 -1.49 7.94
CA GLU A 34 0.46 -0.04 7.90
C GLU A 34 1.06 0.45 6.60
N THR A 35 0.30 1.25 5.87
CA THR A 35 0.74 1.78 4.58
C THR A 35 0.56 3.29 4.56
N LYS A 36 1.28 3.93 3.65
CA LYS A 36 1.23 5.37 3.48
C LYS A 36 1.32 5.69 1.99
N LEU A 37 0.45 6.58 1.54
CA LEU A 37 0.50 7.10 0.19
C LEU A 37 1.39 8.34 0.17
N LEU A 38 2.42 8.30 -0.65
CA LEU A 38 3.34 9.43 -0.83
C LEU A 38 3.01 10.12 -2.14
N GLY A 39 2.78 11.42 -2.07
CA GLY A 39 2.56 12.23 -3.27
C GLY A 39 3.87 12.51 -4.00
N PRO A 40 3.79 13.08 -5.21
CA PRO A 40 4.99 13.47 -5.94
C PRO A 40 5.79 14.53 -5.18
N PRO A 41 7.11 14.54 -5.35
CA PRO A 41 7.95 15.54 -4.68
C PRO A 41 7.54 16.97 -5.03
N ARG A 42 7.69 17.86 -4.06
CA ARG A 42 7.39 19.28 -4.28
C ARG A 42 8.32 19.87 -5.32
N GLY A 43 7.74 20.69 -6.20
CA GLY A 43 8.50 21.44 -7.19
C GLY A 43 8.85 20.65 -8.42
N GLU A 44 8.56 19.36 -8.47
CA GLU A 44 8.74 18.58 -9.67
C GLU A 44 7.54 18.71 -10.60
N LYS A 45 7.82 18.75 -11.89
CA LYS A 45 6.77 18.65 -12.89
C LYS A 45 6.26 17.21 -12.92
N VAL A 46 4.97 17.05 -12.67
CA VAL A 46 4.35 15.75 -12.76
C VAL A 46 3.56 15.63 -14.04
N ARG A 47 3.56 14.45 -14.62
CA ARG A 47 2.76 14.17 -15.81
C ARG A 47 1.30 14.02 -15.41
N LYS A 48 0.42 14.65 -16.15
CA LYS A 48 -1.03 14.46 -15.99
C LYS A 48 -1.40 13.14 -16.64
N GLU A 49 -1.43 12.11 -15.85
CA GLU A 49 -1.65 10.75 -16.31
C GLU A 49 -2.36 10.00 -15.19
N LYS A 50 -3.44 9.32 -15.53
CA LYS A 50 -4.16 8.52 -14.54
C LYS A 50 -3.30 7.36 -14.10
N THR A 51 -3.11 7.24 -12.80
CA THR A 51 -2.32 6.18 -12.19
C THR A 51 -3.11 5.49 -11.09
N TYR A 52 -2.70 4.27 -10.77
CA TYR A 52 -3.34 3.45 -9.75
C TYR A 52 -2.28 3.00 -8.76
N PRO A 53 -1.90 3.88 -7.81
CA PRO A 53 -0.85 3.50 -6.86
C PRO A 53 -1.29 2.32 -6.01
N PHE A 54 -0.43 1.33 -5.95
CA PHE A 54 -0.70 0.12 -5.18
C PHE A 54 0.61 -0.49 -4.69
N VAL A 55 0.49 -1.38 -3.72
CA VAL A 55 1.61 -2.18 -3.23
C VAL A 55 1.16 -3.63 -3.09
N VAL A 56 2.07 -4.55 -3.39
CA VAL A 56 1.86 -5.98 -3.20
C VAL A 56 2.78 -6.43 -2.06
N ILE A 57 2.20 -7.08 -1.07
CA ILE A 57 2.92 -7.55 0.11
C ILE A 57 2.87 -9.07 0.12
N GLN A 58 4.03 -9.69 0.22
CA GLN A 58 4.17 -11.13 0.34
C GLN A 58 4.42 -11.47 1.82
N MET A 59 3.65 -12.41 2.34
CA MET A 59 3.83 -12.85 3.72
C MET A 59 3.51 -14.33 3.84
N GLU A 60 3.91 -14.93 4.94
CA GLU A 60 3.53 -16.31 5.23
C GLU A 60 2.00 -16.42 5.35
N TYR A 61 1.47 -17.54 4.90
CA TYR A 61 0.04 -17.77 4.99
C TYR A 61 -0.43 -17.67 6.44
N THR A 62 -1.56 -17.02 6.64
CA THR A 62 -2.23 -16.91 7.93
C THR A 62 -3.74 -16.98 7.73
N GLU A 63 -4.45 -17.55 8.69
CA GLU A 63 -5.91 -17.55 8.72
C GLU A 63 -6.46 -16.28 9.35
N LYS A 64 -5.61 -15.47 9.97
CA LYS A 64 -6.04 -14.21 10.56
C LYS A 64 -6.44 -13.22 9.47
N PRO A 65 -7.45 -12.40 9.74
CA PRO A 65 -7.79 -11.33 8.80
C PRO A 65 -6.66 -10.32 8.67
N ILE A 66 -6.54 -9.76 7.48
CA ILE A 66 -5.57 -8.72 7.19
C ILE A 66 -6.27 -7.37 7.33
N VAL A 67 -5.73 -6.51 8.16
CA VAL A 67 -6.26 -5.18 8.40
C VAL A 67 -5.25 -4.15 7.92
N PHE A 68 -5.72 -3.22 7.10
CA PHE A 68 -4.88 -2.13 6.64
C PHE A 68 -5.14 -0.89 7.48
N ASP A 69 -4.07 -0.32 7.99
CA ASP A 69 -4.08 0.93 8.72
C ASP A 69 -3.31 1.97 7.90
N ALA A 70 -3.98 3.04 7.57
CA ALA A 70 -3.40 4.08 6.72
C ALA A 70 -2.92 5.27 7.52
#